data_c1e302cf07daa105ac13cfc3fff93f87
#
_entry.id   c1e302cf07daa105ac13cfc3fff93f87
#
_cell.length_a   1.000
_cell.length_b   1.000
_cell.length_c   1.000
_cell.angle_alpha   90.00
_cell.angle_beta   90.00
_cell.angle_gamma   90.00
#
_symmetry.space_group_name_H-M   'P 1'
#
loop_
_entity.id
_entity.type
_entity.pdbx_description
1 polymer ?
#
loop_
_entity_poly.entity_id
_entity_poly.type
_entity_poly.pdbx_seq_one_letter_code
_entity_poly.pdbx_strand_id
1 'polypeptide(L)'
;GDAAHAMVPFHGQGMNCAFEDCVALARQLDAHADLATAFAAFEAERKPDAAAIQRMALDNYLEMRDRVDDADYLLQRELELALQARHPGRFVPHYAMVTFMRIPYSLAMARTDIQRGILERATAGHATLDTLDWPAIDAEVHALLTPLEDVPG
;
A
#
# COMPACT_ATOMS: atom_id res chain seq x y z
N GLY A 1 -15.44 -9.47 -7.43
CA GLY A 1 -14.54 -10.61 -7.47
C GLY A 1 -13.81 -10.71 -8.81
N ASP A 2 -13.23 -11.86 -9.12
CA ASP A 2 -12.33 -12.08 -10.27
C ASP A 2 -12.92 -11.69 -11.64
N ALA A 3 -14.23 -11.67 -11.77
CA ALA A 3 -14.88 -11.18 -12.99
C ALA A 3 -14.65 -9.69 -13.25
N ALA A 4 -14.46 -8.91 -12.18
CA ALA A 4 -14.23 -7.46 -12.23
C ALA A 4 -12.76 -7.08 -12.04
N HIS A 5 -12.04 -7.81 -11.19
CA HIS A 5 -10.69 -7.46 -10.79
C HIS A 5 -9.82 -8.70 -10.48
N ALA A 6 -9.69 -9.62 -11.45
CA ALA A 6 -8.73 -10.72 -11.35
C ALA A 6 -7.33 -10.17 -11.07
N MET A 7 -6.60 -10.79 -10.14
CA MET A 7 -5.27 -10.33 -9.75
C MET A 7 -4.29 -11.50 -9.61
N VAL A 8 -3.01 -11.23 -9.77
CA VAL A 8 -1.96 -12.22 -9.53
C VAL A 8 -1.87 -12.56 -8.03
N PRO A 9 -1.56 -13.81 -7.65
CA PRO A 9 -1.74 -14.30 -6.27
C PRO A 9 -0.67 -13.84 -5.27
N PHE A 10 0.22 -12.91 -5.63
CA PHE A 10 1.42 -12.58 -4.87
C PHE A 10 1.17 -11.80 -3.57
N HIS A 11 -0.01 -11.22 -3.39
CA HIS A 11 -0.46 -10.66 -2.10
C HIS A 11 -1.49 -11.51 -1.36
N GLY A 12 -2.08 -12.51 -2.02
CA GLY A 12 -3.13 -13.34 -1.43
C GLY A 12 -4.43 -12.60 -1.11
N GLN A 13 -4.66 -11.40 -1.68
CA GLN A 13 -5.77 -10.51 -1.30
C GLN A 13 -7.01 -10.62 -2.18
N GLY A 14 -7.02 -11.49 -3.20
CA GLY A 14 -8.17 -11.61 -4.12
C GLY A 14 -9.49 -11.93 -3.42
N MET A 15 -9.47 -12.87 -2.49
CA MET A 15 -10.65 -13.25 -1.70
C MET A 15 -11.07 -12.13 -0.74
N ASN A 16 -10.14 -11.49 -0.06
CA ASN A 16 -10.43 -10.38 0.85
C ASN A 16 -11.06 -9.20 0.11
N CYS A 17 -10.49 -8.80 -1.03
CA CYS A 17 -11.04 -7.77 -1.89
C CYS A 17 -12.47 -8.10 -2.34
N ALA A 18 -12.74 -9.36 -2.72
CA ALA A 18 -14.09 -9.79 -3.09
C ALA A 18 -15.09 -9.75 -1.92
N PHE A 19 -14.66 -10.08 -0.70
CA PHE A 19 -15.53 -9.93 0.49
C PHE A 19 -15.80 -8.47 0.83
N GLU A 20 -14.82 -7.59 0.70
CA GLU A 20 -15.01 -6.15 0.84
C GLU A 20 -16.01 -5.61 -0.20
N ASP A 21 -15.96 -6.10 -1.45
CA ASP A 21 -16.95 -5.74 -2.47
C ASP A 21 -18.37 -6.14 -2.04
N CYS A 22 -18.55 -7.33 -1.45
CA CYS A 22 -19.86 -7.76 -0.98
C CYS A 22 -20.39 -6.84 0.12
N VAL A 23 -19.53 -6.45 1.07
CA VAL A 23 -19.91 -5.54 2.17
C VAL A 23 -20.25 -4.15 1.63
N ALA A 24 -19.40 -3.61 0.75
CA ALA A 24 -19.62 -2.31 0.13
C ALA A 24 -20.91 -2.29 -0.70
N LEU A 25 -21.14 -3.32 -1.52
CA LEU A 25 -22.37 -3.42 -2.32
C LEU A 25 -23.61 -3.48 -1.44
N ALA A 26 -23.63 -4.31 -0.39
CA ALA A 26 -24.75 -4.39 0.54
C ALA A 26 -25.06 -3.02 1.16
N ARG A 27 -24.04 -2.32 1.64
CA ARG A 27 -24.17 -0.97 2.20
C ARG A 27 -24.75 0.03 1.20
N GLN A 28 -24.30 0.02 -0.06
CA GLN A 28 -24.83 0.93 -1.08
C GLN A 28 -26.26 0.59 -1.48
N LEU A 29 -26.65 -0.69 -1.50
CA LEU A 29 -28.03 -1.11 -1.73
C LEU A 29 -28.97 -0.69 -0.59
N ASP A 30 -28.49 -0.71 0.64
CA ASP A 30 -29.26 -0.24 1.81
C ASP A 30 -29.39 1.30 1.85
N ALA A 31 -28.37 2.01 1.37
CA ALA A 31 -28.32 3.47 1.41
C ALA A 31 -29.11 4.16 0.29
N HIS A 32 -29.37 3.47 -0.82
CA HIS A 32 -30.00 4.05 -2.00
C HIS A 32 -31.24 3.27 -2.42
N ALA A 33 -32.37 3.98 -2.62
CA ALA A 33 -33.63 3.36 -3.06
C ALA A 33 -33.62 2.94 -4.55
N ASP A 34 -32.75 3.55 -5.36
CA ASP A 34 -32.57 3.29 -6.78
C ASP A 34 -31.31 2.48 -7.05
N LEU A 35 -31.45 1.36 -7.77
CA LEU A 35 -30.35 0.44 -8.08
C LEU A 35 -29.23 1.07 -8.93
N ALA A 36 -29.58 1.95 -9.87
CA ALA A 36 -28.57 2.59 -10.71
C ALA A 36 -27.67 3.50 -9.87
N THR A 37 -28.26 4.25 -8.93
CA THR A 37 -27.53 5.10 -7.98
C THR A 37 -26.66 4.26 -7.04
N ALA A 38 -27.20 3.14 -6.51
CA ALA A 38 -26.45 2.22 -5.64
C ALA A 38 -25.23 1.63 -6.35
N PHE A 39 -25.39 1.17 -7.60
CA PHE A 39 -24.28 0.62 -8.38
C PHE A 39 -23.24 1.67 -8.76
N ALA A 40 -23.65 2.88 -9.10
CA ALA A 40 -22.71 3.97 -9.39
C ALA A 40 -21.88 4.35 -8.15
N ALA A 41 -22.52 4.41 -6.97
CA ALA A 41 -21.84 4.67 -5.70
C ALA A 41 -20.86 3.53 -5.33
N PHE A 42 -21.28 2.27 -5.51
CA PHE A 42 -20.44 1.09 -5.32
C PHE A 42 -19.19 1.12 -6.25
N GLU A 43 -19.39 1.39 -7.54
CA GLU A 43 -18.28 1.50 -8.49
C GLU A 43 -17.30 2.61 -8.10
N ALA A 44 -17.81 3.78 -7.76
CA ALA A 44 -16.97 4.93 -7.36
C ALA A 44 -16.14 4.64 -6.11
N GLU A 45 -16.69 3.89 -5.17
CA GLU A 45 -16.02 3.50 -3.94
C GLU A 45 -14.96 2.41 -4.17
N ARG A 46 -15.32 1.32 -4.88
CA ARG A 46 -14.49 0.11 -4.93
C ARG A 46 -13.46 0.08 -6.04
N LYS A 47 -13.71 0.75 -7.16
CA LYS A 47 -12.82 0.74 -8.31
C LYS A 47 -11.40 1.26 -8.03
N PRO A 48 -11.19 2.35 -7.26
CA PRO A 48 -9.86 2.79 -6.87
C PRO A 48 -9.11 1.74 -6.04
N ASP A 49 -9.78 1.09 -5.10
CA ASP A 49 -9.18 0.07 -4.24
C ASP A 49 -8.84 -1.21 -5.02
N ALA A 50 -9.75 -1.68 -5.86
CA ALA A 50 -9.51 -2.82 -6.72
C ALA A 50 -8.31 -2.59 -7.67
N ALA A 51 -8.21 -1.42 -8.29
CA ALA A 51 -7.08 -1.04 -9.13
C ALA A 51 -5.76 -0.97 -8.34
N ALA A 52 -5.82 -0.44 -7.11
CA ALA A 52 -4.66 -0.34 -6.23
C ALA A 52 -4.10 -1.72 -5.85
N ILE A 53 -4.95 -2.64 -5.39
CA ILE A 53 -4.48 -3.97 -4.98
C ILE A 53 -4.01 -4.81 -6.17
N GLN A 54 -4.62 -4.68 -7.36
CA GLN A 54 -4.13 -5.31 -8.58
C GLN A 54 -2.72 -4.82 -8.93
N ARG A 55 -2.48 -3.50 -8.88
CA ARG A 55 -1.16 -2.91 -9.13
C ARG A 55 -0.14 -3.39 -8.11
N MET A 56 -0.44 -3.29 -6.82
CA MET A 56 0.48 -3.73 -5.75
C MET A 56 0.84 -5.22 -5.88
N ALA A 57 -0.11 -6.08 -6.26
CA ALA A 57 0.15 -7.50 -6.48
C ALA A 57 1.10 -7.74 -7.66
N LEU A 58 0.96 -6.96 -8.74
CA LEU A 58 1.85 -7.02 -9.89
C LEU A 58 3.25 -6.48 -9.55
N ASP A 59 3.34 -5.34 -8.86
CA ASP A 59 4.60 -4.73 -8.43
C ASP A 59 5.39 -5.70 -7.55
N ASN A 60 4.74 -6.36 -6.58
CA ASN A 60 5.35 -7.38 -5.73
C ASN A 60 5.91 -8.57 -6.55
N TYR A 61 5.18 -9.02 -7.57
CA TYR A 61 5.69 -10.04 -8.48
C TYR A 61 6.96 -9.61 -9.22
N LEU A 62 6.96 -8.38 -9.75
CA LEU A 62 8.11 -7.84 -10.48
C LEU A 62 9.32 -7.64 -9.57
N GLU A 63 9.13 -7.18 -8.35
CA GLU A 63 10.18 -7.06 -7.33
C GLU A 63 10.81 -8.43 -7.02
N MET A 64 9.99 -9.43 -6.75
CA MET A 64 10.47 -10.78 -6.44
C MET A 64 11.23 -11.42 -7.61
N ARG A 65 10.85 -11.09 -8.85
CA ARG A 65 11.47 -11.65 -10.05
C ARG A 65 12.80 -10.97 -10.40
N ASP A 66 12.86 -9.65 -10.31
CA ASP A 66 13.89 -8.86 -11.00
C ASP A 66 14.89 -8.20 -10.05
N ARG A 67 14.62 -8.07 -8.73
CA ARG A 67 15.41 -7.23 -7.83
C ARG A 67 16.11 -7.95 -6.68
N VAL A 68 16.05 -9.27 -6.60
CA VAL A 68 16.58 -10.03 -5.44
C VAL A 68 18.10 -9.87 -5.25
N ASP A 69 18.84 -9.62 -6.33
CA ASP A 69 20.32 -9.47 -6.34
C ASP A 69 20.78 -8.01 -6.57
N ASP A 70 19.85 -7.03 -6.56
CA ASP A 70 20.17 -5.62 -6.75
C ASP A 70 20.67 -4.98 -5.45
N ALA A 71 21.91 -4.46 -5.44
CA ALA A 71 22.51 -3.84 -4.25
C ALA A 71 21.73 -2.61 -3.76
N ASP A 72 21.19 -1.80 -4.68
CA ASP A 72 20.38 -0.63 -4.32
C ASP A 72 19.08 -1.06 -3.66
N TYR A 73 18.45 -2.12 -4.17
CA TYR A 73 17.25 -2.70 -3.57
C TYR A 73 17.53 -3.25 -2.16
N LEU A 74 18.63 -3.95 -1.97
CA LEU A 74 19.00 -4.48 -0.65
C LEU A 74 19.23 -3.35 0.36
N LEU A 75 19.91 -2.27 -0.03
CA LEU A 75 20.10 -1.10 0.82
C LEU A 75 18.76 -0.41 1.16
N GLN A 76 17.84 -0.29 0.19
CA GLN A 76 16.50 0.24 0.43
C GLN A 76 15.71 -0.62 1.42
N ARG A 77 15.84 -1.95 1.35
CA ARG A 77 15.20 -2.87 2.30
C ARG A 77 15.76 -2.73 3.72
N GLU A 78 17.08 -2.57 3.85
CA GLU A 78 17.70 -2.29 5.15
C GLU A 78 17.21 -0.95 5.72
N LEU A 79 17.15 0.09 4.91
CA LEU A 79 16.63 1.40 5.30
C LEU A 79 15.15 1.34 5.70
N GLU A 80 14.33 0.59 4.95
CA GLU A 80 12.91 0.39 5.26
C GLU A 80 12.72 -0.18 6.67
N LEU A 81 13.48 -1.24 7.02
CA LEU A 81 13.45 -1.84 8.35
C LEU A 81 13.88 -0.86 9.45
N ALA A 82 14.93 -0.09 9.18
CA ALA A 82 15.41 0.92 10.11
C ALA A 82 14.37 2.02 10.33
N LEU A 83 13.73 2.52 9.26
CA LEU A 83 12.70 3.55 9.35
C LEU A 83 11.42 3.06 10.03
N GLN A 84 11.03 1.79 9.81
CA GLN A 84 9.92 1.18 10.55
C GLN A 84 10.19 1.17 12.07
N ALA A 85 11.40 0.83 12.48
CA ALA A 85 11.78 0.82 13.89
C ALA A 85 11.86 2.24 14.51
N ARG A 86 12.32 3.23 13.72
CA ARG A 86 12.46 4.62 14.15
C ARG A 86 11.14 5.40 14.18
N HIS A 87 10.21 5.07 13.27
CA HIS A 87 8.95 5.79 13.07
C HIS A 87 7.74 4.84 13.13
N PRO A 88 7.52 4.15 14.27
CA PRO A 88 6.43 3.18 14.39
C PRO A 88 5.07 3.85 14.13
N GLY A 89 4.20 3.17 13.36
CA GLY A 89 2.89 3.70 12.94
C GLY A 89 2.95 4.80 11.87
N ARG A 90 4.12 5.38 11.61
CA ARG A 90 4.31 6.41 10.60
C ARG A 90 4.96 5.84 9.33
N PHE A 91 6.07 5.12 9.44
CA PHE A 91 6.65 4.36 8.34
C PHE A 91 6.22 2.90 8.47
N VAL A 92 5.27 2.46 7.64
CA VAL A 92 4.65 1.13 7.74
C VAL A 92 4.84 0.39 6.43
N PRO A 93 5.49 -0.78 6.42
CA PRO A 93 5.68 -1.57 5.20
C PRO A 93 4.36 -1.87 4.51
N HIS A 94 4.35 -1.83 3.17
CA HIS A 94 3.13 -2.02 2.38
C HIS A 94 2.43 -3.36 2.68
N TYR A 95 3.21 -4.43 2.89
CA TYR A 95 2.66 -5.75 3.24
C TYR A 95 1.87 -5.70 4.54
N ALA A 96 2.36 -4.97 5.55
CA ALA A 96 1.65 -4.81 6.83
C ALA A 96 0.36 -4.00 6.65
N MET A 97 0.39 -2.92 5.86
CA MET A 97 -0.79 -2.12 5.54
C MET A 97 -1.87 -2.95 4.85
N VAL A 98 -1.49 -3.76 3.86
CA VAL A 98 -2.43 -4.57 3.05
C VAL A 98 -2.97 -5.78 3.81
N THR A 99 -2.14 -6.40 4.69
CA THR A 99 -2.48 -7.69 5.29
C THR A 99 -3.08 -7.56 6.69
N PHE A 100 -2.63 -6.58 7.47
CA PHE A 100 -2.95 -6.50 8.90
C PHE A 100 -3.70 -5.23 9.32
N MET A 101 -3.85 -4.24 8.42
CA MET A 101 -4.57 -3.00 8.72
C MET A 101 -5.89 -2.92 7.96
N ARG A 102 -6.87 -2.21 8.53
CA ARG A 102 -8.16 -1.95 7.90
C ARG A 102 -8.17 -0.57 7.25
N ILE A 103 -7.33 -0.40 6.24
CA ILE A 103 -7.27 0.84 5.46
C ILE A 103 -7.60 0.53 3.99
N PRO A 104 -8.16 1.49 3.23
CA PRO A 104 -8.38 1.32 1.79
C PRO A 104 -7.10 0.95 1.05
N TYR A 105 -7.16 0.02 0.10
CA TYR A 105 -6.00 -0.37 -0.71
C TYR A 105 -5.41 0.81 -1.50
N SER A 106 -6.25 1.74 -1.93
CA SER A 106 -5.83 2.98 -2.59
C SER A 106 -4.97 3.86 -1.67
N LEU A 107 -5.32 3.96 -0.39
CA LEU A 107 -4.53 4.66 0.63
C LEU A 107 -3.20 3.92 0.88
N ALA A 108 -3.24 2.60 1.02
CA ALA A 108 -2.03 1.79 1.19
C ALA A 108 -1.07 1.97 0.02
N MET A 109 -1.57 1.96 -1.22
CA MET A 109 -0.78 2.19 -2.43
C MET A 109 -0.16 3.58 -2.46
N ALA A 110 -0.96 4.63 -2.26
CA ALA A 110 -0.47 6.01 -2.27
C ALA A 110 0.64 6.21 -1.23
N ARG A 111 0.48 5.61 -0.05
CA ARG A 111 1.47 5.67 1.01
C ARG A 111 2.74 4.89 0.66
N THR A 112 2.61 3.72 0.05
CA THR A 112 3.73 2.94 -0.47
C THR A 112 4.54 3.72 -1.50
N ASP A 113 3.89 4.43 -2.43
CA ASP A 113 4.56 5.26 -3.42
C ASP A 113 5.36 6.41 -2.76
N ILE A 114 4.84 7.05 -1.70
CA ILE A 114 5.56 8.06 -0.92
C ILE A 114 6.77 7.45 -0.21
N GLN A 115 6.59 6.32 0.48
CA GLN A 115 7.67 5.63 1.20
C GLN A 115 8.78 5.17 0.25
N ARG A 116 8.41 4.61 -0.92
CA ARG A 116 9.38 4.25 -1.97
C ARG A 116 10.20 5.46 -2.41
N GLY A 117 9.56 6.59 -2.67
CA GLY A 117 10.26 7.82 -3.04
C GLY A 117 11.25 8.31 -1.96
N ILE A 118 10.93 8.16 -0.67
CA ILE A 118 11.86 8.46 0.42
C ILE A 118 13.07 7.51 0.36
N LEU A 119 12.83 6.20 0.22
CA LEU A 119 13.91 5.21 0.16
C LEU A 119 14.84 5.45 -1.04
N GLU A 120 14.30 5.67 -2.22
CA GLU A 120 15.04 5.93 -3.45
C GLU A 120 15.93 7.19 -3.34
N ARG A 121 15.37 8.29 -2.82
CA ARG A 121 16.14 9.54 -2.63
C ARG A 121 17.21 9.40 -1.57
N ALA A 122 16.90 8.75 -0.46
CA ALA A 122 17.82 8.59 0.65
C ALA A 122 19.01 7.68 0.31
N THR A 123 18.81 6.64 -0.52
CA THR A 123 19.86 5.69 -0.87
C THR A 123 20.65 6.07 -2.14
N ALA A 124 20.20 7.09 -2.88
CA ALA A 124 20.85 7.49 -4.13
C ALA A 124 22.34 7.82 -3.95
N GLY A 125 23.21 7.02 -4.58
CA GLY A 125 24.67 7.20 -4.51
C GLY A 125 25.33 6.74 -3.20
N HIS A 126 24.58 6.05 -2.33
CA HIS A 126 25.08 5.46 -1.09
C HIS A 126 25.19 3.94 -1.21
N ALA A 127 26.17 3.34 -0.52
CA ALA A 127 26.37 1.90 -0.48
C ALA A 127 26.01 1.27 0.88
N THR A 128 25.89 2.08 1.92
CA THR A 128 25.61 1.61 3.29
C THR A 128 24.79 2.63 4.07
N LEU A 129 24.06 2.19 5.10
CA LEU A 129 23.25 3.05 5.96
C LEU A 129 24.08 4.06 6.77
N ASP A 130 25.35 3.79 7.04
CA ASP A 130 26.22 4.65 7.85
C ASP A 130 26.54 6.00 7.17
N THR A 131 26.37 6.06 5.84
CA THR A 131 26.65 7.26 5.05
C THR A 131 25.42 8.15 4.82
N LEU A 132 24.26 7.74 5.31
CA LEU A 132 22.98 8.44 5.09
C LEU A 132 22.84 9.66 6.02
N ASP A 133 22.16 10.69 5.51
CA ASP A 133 21.75 11.86 6.30
C ASP A 133 20.46 11.56 7.09
N TRP A 134 20.61 10.87 8.21
CA TRP A 134 19.47 10.49 9.06
C TRP A 134 18.59 11.66 9.51
N PRO A 135 19.12 12.82 9.93
CA PRO A 135 18.28 13.98 10.26
C PRO A 135 17.40 14.45 9.09
N ALA A 136 17.95 14.48 7.87
CA ALA A 136 17.18 14.85 6.69
C ALA A 136 16.09 13.83 6.36
N ILE A 137 16.40 12.53 6.44
CA ILE A 137 15.45 11.44 6.23
C ILE A 137 14.32 11.47 7.26
N ASP A 138 14.65 11.60 8.55
CA ASP A 138 13.67 11.70 9.63
C ASP A 138 12.73 12.91 9.42
N ALA A 139 13.26 14.06 9.01
CA ALA A 139 12.47 15.25 8.69
C ALA A 139 11.53 15.02 7.51
N GLU A 140 11.99 14.34 6.45
CA GLU A 140 11.19 14.01 5.29
C GLU A 140 10.06 13.02 5.63
N VAL A 141 10.35 11.97 6.42
CA VAL A 141 9.34 11.05 6.94
C VAL A 141 8.26 11.79 7.71
N HIS A 142 8.64 12.73 8.59
CA HIS A 142 7.68 13.52 9.35
C HIS A 142 6.85 14.47 8.50
N ALA A 143 7.44 15.04 7.45
CA ALA A 143 6.76 15.98 6.54
C ALA A 143 5.76 15.28 5.60
N LEU A 144 6.08 14.08 5.11
CA LEU A 144 5.30 13.41 4.08
C LEU A 144 4.34 12.33 4.61
N LEU A 145 4.63 11.77 5.78
CA LEU A 145 3.87 10.65 6.34
C LEU A 145 3.24 11.03 7.68
N THR A 146 1.93 11.06 7.77
CA THR A 146 1.19 11.14 9.04
C THR A 146 1.14 9.75 9.71
N PRO A 147 1.00 9.62 11.02
CA PRO A 147 0.71 8.33 11.65
C PRO A 147 -0.54 7.70 11.01
N LEU A 148 -0.47 6.39 10.75
CA LEU A 148 -1.63 5.60 10.35
C LEU A 148 -2.37 5.16 11.60
N GLU A 149 -3.66 5.46 11.62
CA GLU A 149 -4.58 4.88 12.60
C GLU A 149 -5.39 3.80 11.85
N ASP A 150 -5.59 2.64 12.49
CA ASP A 150 -6.54 1.66 11.96
C ASP A 150 -7.93 2.29 11.91
N VAL A 151 -8.59 2.22 10.76
CA VAL A 151 -9.98 2.66 10.65
C VAL A 151 -10.83 1.64 11.41
N PRO A 152 -11.55 2.04 12.46
CA PRO A 152 -12.47 1.13 13.13
C PRO A 152 -13.51 0.63 12.11
N GLY A 153 -13.67 -0.69 12.04
CA GLY A 153 -14.68 -1.33 11.18
C GLY A 153 -16.10 -1.16 11.69
#